data_bd842754a977c07be408ca9a52637c70
#
_entry.id   bd842754a977c07be408ca9a52637c70
#
_cell.length_a   1.000
_cell.length_b   1.000
_cell.length_c   1.000
_cell.angle_alpha   90.00
_cell.angle_beta   90.00
_cell.angle_gamma   90.00
#
_symmetry.space_group_name_H-M   'P 1'
#
loop_
_entity.id
_entity.type
_entity.pdbx_description
1 polymer ?
#
loop_
_entity_poly.entity_id
_entity_poly.type
_entity_poly.pdbx_seq_one_letter_code
_entity_poly.pdbx_strand_id
1 'polypeptide(L)'
;AIAIMAYTMPDVHRDFNAAVRVAGRSPQQYRKNFHYKTLHFLLTQALRTLRDAQNVQCHNVFRGVRDVHFKAWPGQRVRFGQFASTSLSRDIALQFGTATIFQVHTCHGVDIQQFSNYPWEEEVLIPPFETFEVTQVVRDGWRTWIWLRSTGTFSKYNCE
;
A
#
# COMPACT_ATOMS: atom_id res chain seq x y z
N ALA A 1 -0.25 17.21 -2.41
CA ALA A 1 -1.65 17.14 -1.91
C ALA A 1 -2.61 16.70 -3.00
N ILE A 2 -2.59 17.33 -4.17
CA ILE A 2 -3.52 17.00 -5.28
C ILE A 2 -3.38 15.53 -5.71
N ALA A 3 -2.15 15.03 -5.83
CA ALA A 3 -1.90 13.64 -6.22
C ALA A 3 -2.49 12.64 -5.20
N ILE A 4 -2.37 12.93 -3.92
CA ILE A 4 -2.93 12.09 -2.86
C ILE A 4 -4.46 12.11 -2.92
N MET A 5 -5.04 13.29 -3.07
CA MET A 5 -6.48 13.44 -3.18
C MET A 5 -7.02 12.70 -4.41
N ALA A 6 -6.36 12.82 -5.55
CA ALA A 6 -6.75 12.11 -6.76
C ALA A 6 -6.66 10.58 -6.58
N TYR A 7 -5.61 10.09 -5.93
CA TYR A 7 -5.45 8.67 -5.66
C TYR A 7 -6.62 8.10 -4.86
N THR A 8 -7.15 8.86 -3.90
CA THR A 8 -8.25 8.40 -3.06
C THR A 8 -9.61 8.40 -3.75
N MET A 9 -9.73 8.93 -4.96
CA MET A 9 -10.95 8.82 -5.76
C MET A 9 -11.15 7.37 -6.19
N PRO A 10 -12.35 6.79 -6.01
CA PRO A 10 -12.55 5.35 -6.21
C PRO A 10 -12.13 4.82 -7.59
N ASP A 11 -12.48 5.52 -8.66
CA ASP A 11 -12.18 5.06 -10.02
C ASP A 11 -10.70 5.18 -10.36
N VAL A 12 -10.09 6.31 -9.99
CA VAL A 12 -8.66 6.56 -10.24
C VAL A 12 -7.80 5.57 -9.47
N HIS A 13 -8.15 5.31 -8.21
CA HIS A 13 -7.43 4.37 -7.37
C HIS A 13 -7.33 2.97 -8.00
N ARG A 14 -8.45 2.45 -8.47
CA ARG A 14 -8.50 1.12 -9.08
C ARG A 14 -7.67 1.04 -10.35
N ASP A 15 -7.87 1.97 -11.26
CA ASP A 15 -7.21 1.98 -12.56
C ASP A 15 -5.72 2.25 -12.41
N PHE A 16 -5.36 3.14 -11.50
CA PHE A 16 -3.97 3.48 -11.24
C PHE A 16 -3.18 2.25 -10.73
N ASN A 17 -3.71 1.54 -9.74
CA ASN A 17 -3.02 0.37 -9.20
C ASN A 17 -2.92 -0.76 -10.24
N ALA A 18 -3.93 -0.94 -11.09
CA ALA A 18 -3.86 -1.88 -12.19
C ALA A 18 -2.77 -1.49 -13.20
N ALA A 19 -2.67 -0.20 -13.53
CA ALA A 19 -1.65 0.30 -14.44
C ALA A 19 -0.24 0.10 -13.91
N VAL A 20 -0.01 0.33 -12.63
CA VAL A 20 1.30 0.10 -11.98
C VAL A 20 1.71 -1.35 -12.09
N ARG A 21 0.78 -2.29 -11.89
CA ARG A 21 1.08 -3.72 -11.98
C ARG A 21 1.49 -4.17 -13.36
N VAL A 22 0.94 -3.58 -14.42
CA VAL A 22 1.16 -4.03 -15.80
C VAL A 22 2.13 -3.17 -16.59
N ALA A 23 2.47 -1.98 -16.13
CA ALA A 23 3.24 -0.99 -16.89
C ALA A 23 4.60 -1.50 -17.36
N GLY A 24 5.23 -2.40 -16.60
CA GLY A 24 6.53 -2.96 -16.95
C GLY A 24 6.49 -4.23 -17.78
N ARG A 25 5.30 -4.72 -18.15
CA ARG A 25 5.18 -6.02 -18.84
C ARG A 25 5.46 -5.93 -20.32
N SER A 26 5.13 -4.81 -20.96
CA SER A 26 5.39 -4.61 -22.37
C SER A 26 5.47 -3.12 -22.72
N PRO A 27 6.19 -2.77 -23.82
CA PRO A 27 6.25 -1.37 -24.28
C PRO A 27 4.87 -0.80 -24.61
N GLN A 28 3.96 -1.61 -25.15
CA GLN A 28 2.61 -1.18 -25.49
C GLN A 28 1.82 -0.80 -24.24
N GLN A 29 1.88 -1.62 -23.22
CA GLN A 29 1.22 -1.35 -21.94
C GLN A 29 1.82 -0.11 -21.27
N TYR A 30 3.13 0.07 -21.36
CA TYR A 30 3.81 1.25 -20.86
C TYR A 30 3.25 2.52 -21.49
N ARG A 31 3.11 2.56 -22.82
CA ARG A 31 2.57 3.72 -23.53
C ARG A 31 1.12 4.01 -23.16
N LYS A 32 0.31 2.97 -23.08
CA LYS A 32 -1.11 3.06 -22.76
C LYS A 32 -1.33 3.66 -21.37
N ASN A 33 -0.45 3.37 -20.43
CA ASN A 33 -0.59 3.79 -19.04
C ASN A 33 0.33 4.96 -18.67
N PHE A 34 0.83 5.70 -19.67
CA PHE A 34 1.80 6.76 -19.44
C PHE A 34 1.31 7.85 -18.47
N HIS A 35 0.04 8.24 -18.58
CA HIS A 35 -0.52 9.26 -17.69
C HIS A 35 -0.61 8.78 -16.23
N TYR A 36 -0.82 7.48 -15.99
CA TYR A 36 -0.78 6.92 -14.64
C TYR A 36 0.64 6.83 -14.09
N LYS A 37 1.61 6.72 -14.95
CA LYS A 37 3.01 6.77 -14.53
C LYS A 37 3.38 8.14 -13.97
N THR A 38 2.88 9.21 -14.56
CA THR A 38 3.05 10.56 -14.04
C THR A 38 2.41 10.72 -12.66
N LEU A 39 1.20 10.18 -12.49
CA LEU A 39 0.53 10.20 -11.18
C LEU A 39 1.32 9.39 -10.15
N HIS A 40 1.88 8.25 -10.53
CA HIS A 40 2.73 7.44 -9.65
C HIS A 40 3.94 8.23 -9.17
N PHE A 41 4.62 8.94 -10.07
CA PHE A 41 5.75 9.77 -9.73
C PHE A 41 5.36 10.90 -8.78
N LEU A 42 4.28 11.61 -9.08
CA LEU A 42 3.79 12.71 -8.24
C LEU A 42 3.33 12.21 -6.87
N LEU A 43 2.68 11.07 -6.82
CA LEU A 43 2.24 10.47 -5.57
C LEU A 43 3.44 10.06 -4.70
N THR A 44 4.45 9.45 -5.31
CA THR A 44 5.68 9.08 -4.61
C THR A 44 6.36 10.30 -4.00
N GLN A 45 6.46 11.39 -4.76
CA GLN A 45 7.05 12.62 -4.27
C GLN A 45 6.22 13.28 -3.18
N ALA A 46 4.90 13.32 -3.36
CA ALA A 46 4.00 13.90 -2.37
C ALA A 46 4.08 13.16 -1.03
N LEU A 47 4.12 11.83 -1.07
CA LEU A 47 4.24 11.02 0.15
C LEU A 47 5.57 11.24 0.84
N ARG A 48 6.65 11.33 0.08
CA ARG A 48 7.98 11.60 0.64
C ARG A 48 8.01 12.95 1.35
N THR A 49 7.49 13.99 0.70
CA THR A 49 7.41 15.34 1.27
C THR A 49 6.56 15.35 2.54
N LEU A 50 5.41 14.70 2.50
CA LEU A 50 4.50 14.66 3.63
C LEU A 50 5.10 13.90 4.81
N ARG A 51 5.78 12.79 4.53
CA ARG A 51 6.46 12.00 5.55
C ARG A 51 7.53 12.81 6.26
N ASP A 52 8.34 13.54 5.49
CA ASP A 52 9.40 14.41 6.04
C ASP A 52 8.80 15.52 6.91
N ALA A 53 7.68 16.10 6.46
CA ALA A 53 7.00 17.16 7.22
C ALA A 53 6.37 16.66 8.51
N GLN A 54 5.87 15.43 8.54
CA GLN A 54 5.23 14.86 9.72
C GLN A 54 6.23 14.38 10.77
N ASN A 55 7.48 14.17 10.39
CA ASN A 55 8.50 13.64 11.27
C ASN A 55 8.07 12.35 11.98
N VAL A 56 7.26 11.56 11.32
CA VAL A 56 6.73 10.29 11.85
C VAL A 56 7.65 9.15 11.46
N GLN A 57 7.78 8.17 12.35
CA GLN A 57 8.69 7.06 12.13
C GLN A 57 7.98 5.82 11.61
N CYS A 58 7.15 5.20 12.42
CA CYS A 58 6.46 3.97 12.03
C CYS A 58 5.02 3.99 12.51
N HIS A 59 4.17 3.24 11.82
CA HIS A 59 2.75 3.11 12.17
C HIS A 59 2.36 1.64 12.26
N ASN A 60 1.43 1.33 13.16
CA ASN A 60 0.76 0.04 13.19
C ASN A 60 -0.59 0.20 12.50
N VAL A 61 -0.78 -0.49 11.38
CA VAL A 61 -1.93 -0.32 10.51
C VAL A 61 -2.54 -1.67 10.13
N PHE A 62 -3.73 -1.61 9.56
CA PHE A 62 -4.50 -2.79 9.18
C PHE A 62 -4.97 -2.67 7.74
N ARG A 63 -5.00 -3.81 7.03
CA ARG A 63 -5.54 -3.88 5.68
C ARG A 63 -6.39 -5.14 5.55
N GLY A 64 -7.67 -4.96 5.26
CA GLY A 64 -8.58 -6.06 4.96
C GLY A 64 -8.72 -6.25 3.45
N VAL A 65 -8.71 -7.49 2.99
CA VAL A 65 -8.83 -7.82 1.58
C VAL A 65 -9.97 -8.80 1.40
N ARG A 66 -10.84 -8.50 0.42
CA ARG A 66 -11.99 -9.31 0.09
C ARG A 66 -11.64 -10.31 -1.01
N ASP A 67 -12.16 -11.53 -0.87
CA ASP A 67 -12.13 -12.56 -1.92
C ASP A 67 -10.73 -13.03 -2.35
N VAL A 68 -9.68 -12.65 -1.60
CA VAL A 68 -8.31 -13.09 -1.89
C VAL A 68 -7.70 -13.68 -0.63
N HIS A 69 -7.24 -14.92 -0.75
CA HIS A 69 -6.54 -15.63 0.32
C HIS A 69 -5.06 -15.70 -0.04
N PHE A 70 -4.27 -14.86 0.61
CA PHE A 70 -2.83 -14.86 0.38
C PHE A 70 -2.18 -16.02 1.11
N LYS A 71 -1.26 -16.70 0.44
CA LYS A 71 -0.42 -17.72 1.04
C LYS A 71 0.89 -17.10 1.50
N ALA A 72 1.16 -17.20 2.78
CA ALA A 72 2.35 -16.65 3.38
C ALA A 72 2.84 -17.57 4.48
N TRP A 73 4.13 -17.49 4.79
CA TRP A 73 4.74 -18.25 5.87
C TRP A 73 5.72 -17.36 6.63
N PRO A 74 5.90 -17.60 7.95
CA PRO A 74 6.83 -16.81 8.75
C PRO A 74 8.25 -16.83 8.18
N GLY A 75 8.88 -15.68 8.16
CA GLY A 75 10.21 -15.50 7.60
C GLY A 75 10.22 -15.10 6.13
N GLN A 76 9.10 -15.21 5.43
CA GLN A 76 8.99 -14.81 4.04
C GLN A 76 9.13 -13.28 3.92
N ARG A 77 9.84 -12.82 2.89
CA ARG A 77 9.91 -11.40 2.54
C ARG A 77 8.92 -11.08 1.44
N VAL A 78 8.14 -10.04 1.65
CA VAL A 78 7.07 -9.65 0.74
C VAL A 78 7.05 -8.15 0.56
N ARG A 79 6.38 -7.70 -0.50
CA ARG A 79 6.02 -6.30 -0.73
C ARG A 79 4.68 -6.26 -1.45
N PHE A 80 3.97 -5.17 -1.31
CA PHE A 80 2.65 -5.07 -1.95
C PHE A 80 2.76 -4.89 -3.46
N GLY A 81 3.86 -4.32 -3.96
CA GLY A 81 4.05 -4.13 -5.39
C GLY A 81 3.21 -3.01 -6.01
N GLN A 82 2.38 -2.38 -5.21
CA GLN A 82 1.54 -1.23 -5.56
C GLN A 82 1.34 -0.39 -4.31
N PHE A 83 0.82 0.82 -4.47
CA PHE A 83 0.41 1.60 -3.30
C PHE A 83 -0.69 0.84 -2.58
N ALA A 84 -0.54 0.70 -1.27
CA ALA A 84 -1.48 -0.07 -0.46
C ALA A 84 -2.16 0.84 0.56
N SER A 85 -3.47 0.94 0.47
CA SER A 85 -4.29 1.66 1.43
C SER A 85 -4.47 0.81 2.67
N THR A 86 -4.18 1.40 3.82
CA THR A 86 -4.37 0.78 5.13
C THR A 86 -5.09 1.75 6.03
N SER A 87 -5.52 1.30 7.20
CA SER A 87 -6.15 2.15 8.21
C SER A 87 -5.47 1.99 9.56
N LEU A 88 -5.40 3.06 10.31
CA LEU A 88 -5.04 3.01 11.72
C LEU A 88 -6.12 2.31 12.55
N SER A 89 -7.35 2.25 12.05
CA SER A 89 -8.47 1.59 12.70
C SER A 89 -8.65 0.17 12.15
N ARG A 90 -8.58 -0.81 13.05
CA ARG A 90 -8.86 -2.21 12.69
C ARG A 90 -10.28 -2.39 12.15
N ASP A 91 -11.26 -1.77 12.79
CA ASP A 91 -12.65 -1.91 12.42
C ASP A 91 -12.93 -1.38 11.02
N ILE A 92 -12.30 -0.27 10.65
CA ILE A 92 -12.42 0.30 9.30
C ILE A 92 -11.78 -0.64 8.27
N ALA A 93 -10.60 -1.17 8.56
CA ALA A 93 -9.92 -2.10 7.66
C ALA A 93 -10.75 -3.36 7.41
N LEU A 94 -11.43 -3.87 8.43
CA LEU A 94 -12.29 -5.06 8.30
C LEU A 94 -13.50 -4.82 7.39
N GLN A 95 -13.94 -3.58 7.24
CA GLN A 95 -15.05 -3.24 6.33
C GLN A 95 -14.68 -3.45 4.87
N PHE A 96 -13.40 -3.40 4.52
CA PHE A 96 -12.93 -3.60 3.14
C PHE A 96 -12.82 -5.07 2.77
N GLY A 97 -12.83 -5.96 3.73
CA GLY A 97 -12.81 -7.39 3.50
C GLY A 97 -12.15 -8.13 4.65
N THR A 98 -12.44 -9.42 4.75
CA THR A 98 -11.95 -10.27 5.84
C THR A 98 -11.41 -11.61 5.36
N ALA A 99 -11.27 -11.83 4.05
CA ALA A 99 -10.66 -13.05 3.53
C ALA A 99 -9.18 -13.14 3.95
N THR A 100 -8.46 -12.02 3.82
CA THR A 100 -7.12 -11.87 4.37
C THR A 100 -7.04 -10.54 5.11
N ILE A 101 -6.48 -10.56 6.31
CA ILE A 101 -6.31 -9.35 7.13
C ILE A 101 -4.83 -9.22 7.44
N PHE A 102 -4.25 -8.12 6.99
CA PHE A 102 -2.86 -7.79 7.28
C PHE A 102 -2.79 -6.87 8.48
N GLN A 103 -1.97 -7.20 9.44
CA GLN A 103 -1.56 -6.30 10.50
C GLN A 103 -0.13 -5.91 10.24
N VAL A 104 0.10 -4.63 9.94
CA VAL A 104 1.36 -4.18 9.35
C VAL A 104 2.03 -3.14 10.25
N HIS A 105 3.29 -3.40 10.58
CA HIS A 105 4.17 -2.40 11.18
C HIS A 105 4.96 -1.77 10.03
N THR A 106 4.49 -0.61 9.54
CA THR A 106 5.09 0.08 8.40
C THR A 106 5.93 1.27 8.87
N CYS A 107 7.09 1.44 8.26
CA CYS A 107 7.99 2.57 8.54
C CYS A 107 8.09 3.55 7.38
N HIS A 108 7.52 3.23 6.22
CA HIS A 108 7.46 4.12 5.07
C HIS A 108 6.03 4.52 4.71
N GLY A 109 5.04 3.94 5.39
CA GLY A 109 3.66 4.35 5.26
C GLY A 109 3.46 5.78 5.75
N VAL A 110 2.59 6.52 5.08
CA VAL A 110 2.35 7.93 5.35
C VAL A 110 0.87 8.14 5.67
N ASP A 111 0.61 8.84 6.78
CA ASP A 111 -0.74 9.24 7.17
C ASP A 111 -1.22 10.31 6.21
N ILE A 112 -2.31 10.03 5.48
CA ILE A 112 -2.85 10.93 4.47
C ILE A 112 -4.25 11.44 4.82
N GLN A 113 -4.67 11.33 6.07
CA GLN A 113 -6.04 11.69 6.48
C GLN A 113 -6.42 13.11 6.06
N GLN A 114 -5.49 14.05 6.16
CA GLN A 114 -5.76 15.47 5.84
C GLN A 114 -5.97 15.72 4.35
N PHE A 115 -5.54 14.79 3.49
CA PHE A 115 -5.59 14.95 2.03
C PHE A 115 -6.47 13.93 1.35
N SER A 116 -7.09 13.03 2.13
CA SER A 116 -7.98 12.00 1.61
C SER A 116 -9.38 12.55 1.39
N ASN A 117 -10.08 12.02 0.39
CA ASN A 117 -11.51 12.26 0.21
C ASN A 117 -12.35 11.64 1.32
N TYR A 118 -11.76 10.70 2.06
CA TYR A 118 -12.44 9.96 3.13
C TYR A 118 -11.62 10.02 4.42
N PRO A 119 -11.53 11.21 5.08
CA PRO A 119 -10.66 11.37 6.26
C PRO A 119 -11.03 10.45 7.44
N TRP A 120 -12.30 10.03 7.52
CA TRP A 120 -12.77 9.13 8.58
C TRP A 120 -12.19 7.71 8.46
N GLU A 121 -11.62 7.35 7.32
CA GLU A 121 -10.99 6.05 7.12
C GLU A 121 -9.61 5.95 7.78
N GLU A 122 -9.09 7.03 8.32
CA GLU A 122 -7.80 7.08 9.00
C GLU A 122 -6.70 6.41 8.18
N GLU A 123 -6.63 6.78 6.91
CA GLU A 123 -5.81 6.10 5.92
C GLU A 123 -4.32 6.38 6.09
N VAL A 124 -3.54 5.31 6.04
CA VAL A 124 -2.08 5.32 5.90
C VAL A 124 -1.75 4.64 4.59
N LEU A 125 -1.03 5.31 3.72
CA LEU A 125 -0.68 4.79 2.40
C LEU A 125 0.74 4.25 2.40
N ILE A 126 0.86 2.95 2.09
CA ILE A 126 2.15 2.27 2.03
C ILE A 126 2.67 2.29 0.59
N PRO A 127 3.90 2.79 0.36
CA PRO A 127 4.47 2.83 -0.99
C PRO A 127 4.88 1.44 -1.48
N PRO A 128 4.90 1.22 -2.81
CA PRO A 128 5.18 -0.11 -3.37
C PRO A 128 6.60 -0.61 -3.16
N PHE A 129 7.54 0.27 -2.80
CA PHE A 129 8.93 -0.12 -2.60
C PHE A 129 9.25 -0.56 -1.17
N GLU A 130 8.31 -0.43 -0.23
CA GLU A 130 8.55 -0.91 1.13
C GLU A 130 8.48 -2.43 1.17
N THR A 131 9.48 -3.05 1.83
CA THR A 131 9.56 -4.49 2.00
C THR A 131 9.23 -4.88 3.43
N PHE A 132 8.67 -6.08 3.59
CA PHE A 132 8.22 -6.60 4.87
C PHE A 132 8.67 -8.03 5.07
N GLU A 133 8.82 -8.41 6.33
CA GLU A 133 8.96 -9.80 6.73
C GLU A 133 7.65 -10.26 7.35
N VAL A 134 7.20 -11.45 6.95
CA VAL A 134 6.06 -12.11 7.56
C VAL A 134 6.51 -12.65 8.92
N THR A 135 5.93 -12.12 10.01
CA THR A 135 6.31 -12.54 11.35
C THR A 135 5.40 -13.61 11.91
N GLN A 136 4.14 -13.64 11.46
CA GLN A 136 3.17 -14.60 11.94
C GLN A 136 2.06 -14.78 10.91
N VAL A 137 1.52 -15.99 10.83
CA VAL A 137 0.34 -16.30 10.02
C VAL A 137 -0.59 -17.14 10.88
N VAL A 138 -1.86 -16.72 10.97
CA VAL A 138 -2.90 -17.46 11.68
C VAL A 138 -4.06 -17.68 10.73
N ARG A 139 -4.44 -18.93 10.56
CA ARG A 139 -5.61 -19.32 9.76
C ARG A 139 -6.74 -19.66 10.72
N ASP A 140 -7.81 -18.86 10.64
CA ASP A 140 -8.98 -18.99 11.50
C ASP A 140 -10.21 -19.22 10.62
N GLY A 141 -10.57 -20.49 10.42
CA GLY A 141 -11.65 -20.85 9.53
C GLY A 141 -11.34 -20.44 8.09
N TRP A 142 -12.18 -19.54 7.54
CA TRP A 142 -12.00 -19.02 6.17
C TRP A 142 -11.17 -17.76 6.11
N ARG A 143 -10.75 -17.20 7.26
CA ARG A 143 -9.94 -15.99 7.35
C ARG A 143 -8.47 -16.35 7.51
N THR A 144 -7.61 -15.47 6.96
CA THR A 144 -6.17 -15.56 7.20
C THR A 144 -5.69 -14.23 7.77
N TRP A 145 -5.00 -14.28 8.89
CA TRP A 145 -4.35 -13.12 9.50
C TRP A 145 -2.86 -13.21 9.24
N ILE A 146 -2.29 -12.14 8.69
CA ILE A 146 -0.86 -12.08 8.36
C ILE A 146 -0.26 -10.85 9.02
N TRP A 147 0.77 -11.07 9.83
CA TRP A 147 1.52 -10.00 10.47
C TRP A 147 2.76 -9.68 9.65
N LEU A 148 2.94 -8.40 9.33
CA LEU A 148 4.07 -7.91 8.54
C LEU A 148 4.85 -6.88 9.35
N ARG A 149 6.18 -6.94 9.23
CA ARG A 149 7.09 -5.96 9.83
C ARG A 149 7.99 -5.39 8.76
N SER A 150 8.13 -4.06 8.73
CA SER A 150 8.98 -3.37 7.76
C SER A 150 10.44 -3.84 7.86
N THR A 151 11.05 -4.11 6.71
CA THR A 151 12.47 -4.43 6.59
C THR A 151 13.24 -3.40 5.78
N GLY A 152 12.60 -2.31 5.39
CA GLY A 152 13.22 -1.22 4.64
C GLY A 152 12.58 -1.01 3.28
N THR A 153 13.39 -0.75 2.30
CA THR A 153 12.92 -0.47 0.95
C THR A 153 13.65 -1.33 -0.09
N PHE A 154 12.94 -1.60 -1.18
CA PHE A 154 13.48 -2.24 -2.36
C PHE A 154 13.59 -1.23 -3.49
N SER A 155 14.74 -1.18 -4.16
CA SER A 155 14.92 -0.38 -5.36
C SER A 155 15.21 -1.30 -6.54
N LYS A 156 14.41 -1.15 -7.61
CA LYS A 156 14.62 -1.89 -8.85
C LYS A 156 15.88 -1.40 -9.58
N TYR A 157 16.29 -0.18 -9.29
CA TYR A 157 17.50 0.44 -9.87
C TYR A 157 18.57 0.49 -8.80
N ASN A 158 19.19 -0.64 -8.57
CA ASN A 158 20.35 -0.68 -7.71
C ASN A 158 21.54 -0.23 -8.56
N CYS A 159 21.78 1.06 -8.60
CA CYS A 159 22.89 1.65 -9.33
C CYS A 159 24.16 1.53 -8.47
N GLU A 160 24.71 0.37 -8.48
CA GLU A 160 26.03 0.17 -7.92
C GLU A 160 27.06 0.10 -9.03
#